data_0b8944b7d3d40df2a40f2356fe7fff08
#
_entry.id   0b8944b7d3d40df2a40f2356fe7fff08
#
_cell.length_a   1.000
_cell.length_b   1.000
_cell.length_c   1.000
_cell.angle_alpha   90.00
_cell.angle_beta   90.00
_cell.angle_gamma   90.00
#
_symmetry.space_group_name_H-M   'P 1'
#
loop_
_entity.id
_entity.type
_entity.pdbx_description
1 polymer ?
#
loop_
_entity_poly.entity_id
_entity_poly.type
_entity_poly.pdbx_seq_one_letter_code
_entity_poly.pdbx_strand_id
1 'polypeptide(L)'
;MEKLKEIEKESIFPKGEEKLLTEKGHPYRERNKGIIALLITTIIWSLAFIAQSTAMDQIGPCAFVFYRHLLSGLCLLPFAFLKPCSSEEKRAGIKGGALTGIVLGLASVIQQFGVKETTVGKAAFLTVLYIILIPIFGLIIGKKPEKKIWFCAILALVGVYFIAIKAGTKFTIGRGDMYIILCSLLYAIQIMQVGHYVKKVNISWYMSIQFLAGSMVGLLGFLFFEKFSFMSLKAAFLPIAYAGIMSGAVAFTMQSYAQKRLEDTLASLLMSTTAIYAAIWGWLFLGESLGIREIFGCIIMTIAVVYAQLPEKQRKRS
;
A
#
# COMPACT_ATOMS: atom_id res chain seq x y z
N MET A 1 -8.51 -49.88 -32.00
CA MET A 1 -7.38 -49.30 -31.25
C MET A 1 -6.59 -48.23 -32.02
N GLU A 2 -6.47 -48.30 -33.33
CA GLU A 2 -5.83 -47.25 -34.14
C GLU A 2 -6.61 -45.92 -34.22
N LYS A 3 -7.94 -45.95 -34.26
CA LYS A 3 -8.78 -44.74 -34.27
C LYS A 3 -8.74 -43.91 -32.96
N LEU A 4 -8.42 -44.54 -31.83
CA LEU A 4 -8.25 -43.83 -30.56
C LEU A 4 -6.87 -43.17 -30.46
N LYS A 5 -5.86 -43.65 -31.18
CA LYS A 5 -4.52 -43.02 -31.27
C LYS A 5 -4.47 -41.85 -32.26
N GLU A 6 -5.40 -41.78 -33.23
CA GLU A 6 -5.52 -40.63 -34.11
C GLU A 6 -6.23 -39.42 -33.46
N ILE A 7 -7.19 -39.70 -32.57
CA ILE A 7 -7.89 -38.62 -31.79
C ILE A 7 -6.97 -38.00 -30.72
N GLU A 8 -5.97 -38.73 -30.24
CA GLU A 8 -4.96 -38.19 -29.32
C GLU A 8 -3.87 -37.36 -30.01
N LYS A 9 -3.81 -37.37 -31.36
CA LYS A 9 -2.82 -36.63 -32.16
C LYS A 9 -3.31 -35.33 -32.73
N GLU A 10 -4.57 -35.04 -32.73
CA GLU A 10 -5.08 -33.67 -32.96
C GLU A 10 -5.07 -32.91 -31.62
N SER A 11 -3.91 -32.37 -31.30
CA SER A 11 -3.85 -31.31 -30.27
C SER A 11 -4.80 -30.20 -30.71
N ILE A 12 -5.82 -29.94 -29.91
CA ILE A 12 -6.86 -28.91 -30.10
C ILE A 12 -6.27 -27.51 -30.31
N PHE A 13 -4.95 -27.39 -30.27
CA PHE A 13 -4.19 -26.16 -30.49
C PHE A 13 -3.03 -26.39 -31.46
N PRO A 14 -2.81 -25.50 -32.46
CA PRO A 14 -1.64 -25.54 -33.34
C PRO A 14 -0.37 -25.43 -32.52
N LYS A 15 0.68 -26.19 -32.89
CA LYS A 15 1.99 -26.27 -32.16
C LYS A 15 2.63 -24.93 -31.80
N GLY A 16 2.21 -23.81 -32.41
CA GLY A 16 2.60 -22.45 -32.04
C GLY A 16 1.89 -21.89 -30.81
N GLU A 17 0.67 -22.38 -30.50
CA GLU A 17 -0.07 -21.92 -29.32
C GLU A 17 0.32 -22.66 -28.05
N GLU A 18 0.84 -23.89 -28.15
CA GLU A 18 1.33 -24.64 -26.98
C GLU A 18 2.58 -23.96 -26.38
N LYS A 19 3.45 -23.38 -27.22
CA LYS A 19 4.57 -22.55 -26.76
C LYS A 19 4.10 -21.24 -26.15
N LEU A 20 3.02 -20.63 -26.69
CA LEU A 20 2.36 -19.44 -26.14
C LEU A 20 1.61 -19.75 -24.83
N LEU A 21 1.09 -20.96 -24.63
CA LEU A 21 0.39 -21.37 -23.39
C LEU A 21 1.40 -21.69 -22.26
N THR A 22 2.57 -22.24 -22.58
CA THR A 22 3.66 -22.42 -21.62
C THR A 22 4.30 -21.10 -21.22
N GLU A 23 4.40 -20.13 -22.12
CA GLU A 23 4.79 -18.75 -21.80
C GLU A 23 3.68 -17.97 -21.07
N LYS A 24 2.39 -18.25 -21.32
CA LYS A 24 1.24 -17.64 -20.63
C LYS A 24 1.03 -18.13 -19.19
N GLY A 25 1.57 -19.27 -18.77
CA GLY A 25 1.60 -19.68 -17.37
C GLY A 25 2.46 -18.76 -16.48
N HIS A 26 3.42 -18.06 -17.06
CA HIS A 26 4.31 -17.12 -16.38
C HIS A 26 3.60 -15.84 -15.85
N PRO A 27 2.70 -15.17 -16.61
CA PRO A 27 2.04 -13.95 -16.14
C PRO A 27 1.07 -14.17 -14.97
N TYR A 28 0.33 -15.26 -14.92
CA TYR A 28 -0.54 -15.59 -13.77
C TYR A 28 0.26 -15.85 -12.50
N ARG A 29 1.38 -16.56 -12.60
CA ARG A 29 2.27 -16.84 -11.47
C ARG A 29 2.89 -15.55 -10.92
N GLU A 30 3.34 -14.64 -11.78
CA GLU A 30 3.90 -13.35 -11.36
C GLU A 30 2.82 -12.43 -10.75
N ARG A 31 1.62 -12.41 -11.32
CA ARG A 31 0.47 -11.70 -10.75
C ARG A 31 0.14 -12.21 -9.34
N ASN A 32 0.07 -13.52 -9.13
CA ASN A 32 -0.23 -14.12 -7.82
C ASN A 32 0.87 -13.78 -6.80
N LYS A 33 2.15 -13.77 -7.18
CA LYS A 33 3.24 -13.31 -6.31
C LYS A 33 3.03 -11.85 -5.87
N GLY A 34 2.58 -10.99 -6.78
CA GLY A 34 2.24 -9.60 -6.46
C GLY A 34 1.08 -9.49 -5.46
N ILE A 35 0.03 -10.28 -5.64
CA ILE A 35 -1.12 -10.34 -4.73
C ILE A 35 -0.69 -10.80 -3.33
N ILE A 36 0.06 -11.89 -3.24
CA ILE A 36 0.56 -12.41 -1.95
C ILE A 36 1.45 -11.37 -1.26
N ALA A 37 2.34 -10.72 -2.00
CA ALA A 37 3.19 -9.67 -1.45
C ALA A 37 2.37 -8.52 -0.86
N LEU A 38 1.30 -8.08 -1.53
CA LEU A 38 0.42 -7.04 -0.98
C LEU A 38 -0.37 -7.51 0.24
N LEU A 39 -0.86 -8.74 0.27
CA LEU A 39 -1.55 -9.26 1.44
C LEU A 39 -0.63 -9.31 2.67
N ILE A 40 0.64 -9.71 2.50
CA ILE A 40 1.63 -9.65 3.58
C ILE A 40 1.91 -8.19 3.98
N THR A 41 2.03 -7.29 3.01
CA THR A 41 2.19 -5.85 3.24
C THR A 41 1.06 -5.29 4.12
N THR A 42 -0.18 -5.64 3.84
CA THR A 42 -1.35 -5.14 4.58
C THR A 42 -1.42 -5.67 6.02
N ILE A 43 -0.97 -6.90 6.26
CA ILE A 43 -0.80 -7.43 7.61
C ILE A 43 0.23 -6.61 8.39
N ILE A 44 1.38 -6.31 7.80
CA ILE A 44 2.43 -5.52 8.45
C ILE A 44 1.94 -4.09 8.71
N TRP A 45 1.26 -3.47 7.75
CA TRP A 45 0.77 -2.09 7.90
C TRP A 45 -0.38 -1.96 8.89
N SER A 46 -1.22 -2.97 9.04
CA SER A 46 -2.29 -2.94 10.04
C SER A 46 -1.75 -2.85 11.47
N LEU A 47 -0.67 -3.57 11.77
CA LEU A 47 0.05 -3.44 13.04
C LEU A 47 0.80 -2.11 13.14
N ALA A 48 1.25 -1.54 12.02
CA ALA A 48 1.94 -0.26 12.03
C ALA A 48 1.05 0.91 12.48
N PHE A 49 -0.27 0.85 12.27
CA PHE A 49 -1.19 1.87 12.81
C PHE A 49 -1.18 1.89 14.34
N ILE A 50 -1.11 0.73 15.00
CA ILE A 50 -0.98 0.64 16.46
C ILE A 50 0.34 1.25 16.90
N ALA A 51 1.46 0.86 16.27
CA ALA A 51 2.77 1.40 16.59
C ALA A 51 2.84 2.93 16.38
N GLN A 52 2.22 3.44 15.32
CA GLN A 52 2.13 4.87 15.03
C GLN A 52 1.34 5.63 16.11
N SER A 53 0.19 5.11 16.50
CA SER A 53 -0.64 5.72 17.56
C SER A 53 0.12 5.76 18.88
N THR A 54 0.71 4.64 19.31
CA THR A 54 1.51 4.56 20.54
C THR A 54 2.70 5.51 20.53
N ALA A 55 3.34 5.70 19.36
CA ALA A 55 4.46 6.63 19.23
C ALA A 55 4.05 8.08 19.46
N MET A 56 2.82 8.47 19.08
CA MET A 56 2.36 9.86 19.22
C MET A 56 2.22 10.34 20.66
N ASP A 57 2.16 9.43 21.61
CA ASP A 57 2.19 9.74 23.04
C ASP A 57 3.61 10.03 23.56
N GLN A 58 4.64 9.64 22.79
CA GLN A 58 6.03 9.65 23.21
C GLN A 58 6.90 10.66 22.45
N ILE A 59 6.62 10.86 21.17
CA ILE A 59 7.44 11.64 20.25
C ILE A 59 6.59 12.47 19.29
N GLY A 60 7.12 13.59 18.82
CA GLY A 60 6.42 14.43 17.85
C GLY A 60 6.24 13.78 16.48
N PRO A 61 5.20 14.17 15.72
CA PRO A 61 4.88 13.64 14.40
C PRO A 61 6.05 13.70 13.40
N CYS A 62 6.75 14.83 13.35
CA CYS A 62 7.84 15.06 12.41
C CYS A 62 9.08 14.25 12.79
N ALA A 63 9.43 14.21 14.07
CA ALA A 63 10.55 13.40 14.58
C ALA A 63 10.29 11.90 14.33
N PHE A 64 9.10 11.42 14.59
CA PHE A 64 8.73 10.03 14.28
C PHE A 64 8.92 9.71 12.81
N VAL A 65 8.42 10.55 11.89
CA VAL A 65 8.58 10.36 10.44
C VAL A 65 10.06 10.42 10.04
N PHE A 66 10.82 11.36 10.58
CA PHE A 66 12.27 11.45 10.34
C PHE A 66 12.97 10.14 10.69
N TYR A 67 12.85 9.67 11.94
CA TYR A 67 13.57 8.48 12.40
C TYR A 67 13.11 7.21 11.69
N ARG A 68 11.81 7.00 11.51
CA ARG A 68 11.32 5.78 10.83
C ARG A 68 11.74 5.73 9.37
N HIS A 69 11.70 6.85 8.64
CA HIS A 69 12.10 6.88 7.23
C HIS A 69 13.62 6.81 7.07
N LEU A 70 14.37 7.47 7.95
CA LEU A 70 15.83 7.33 7.98
C LEU A 70 16.24 5.88 8.18
N LEU A 71 15.65 5.21 9.16
CA LEU A 71 15.91 3.79 9.43
C LEU A 71 15.55 2.93 8.23
N SER A 72 14.39 3.17 7.59
CA SER A 72 13.97 2.43 6.38
C SER A 72 14.98 2.60 5.24
N GLY A 73 15.40 3.83 4.97
CA GLY A 73 16.35 4.14 3.90
C GLY A 73 17.71 3.51 4.15
N LEU A 74 18.22 3.59 5.38
CA LEU A 74 19.50 2.99 5.78
C LEU A 74 19.47 1.46 5.73
N CYS A 75 18.37 0.82 6.16
CA CYS A 75 18.19 -0.63 6.05
C CYS A 75 18.19 -1.12 4.59
N LEU A 76 17.66 -0.33 3.67
CA LEU A 76 17.58 -0.71 2.25
C LEU A 76 18.85 -0.36 1.46
N LEU A 77 19.65 0.58 1.91
CA LEU A 77 20.82 1.07 1.20
C LEU A 77 21.85 -0.02 0.87
N PRO A 78 22.21 -0.95 1.77
CA PRO A 78 23.10 -2.05 1.42
C PRO A 78 22.60 -2.90 0.26
N PHE A 79 21.31 -3.19 0.20
CA PHE A 79 20.71 -3.98 -0.87
C PHE A 79 20.71 -3.25 -2.23
N ALA A 80 20.81 -1.93 -2.23
CA ALA A 80 20.95 -1.14 -3.45
C ALA A 80 22.30 -1.37 -4.12
N PHE A 81 23.36 -1.65 -3.36
CA PHE A 81 24.69 -1.93 -3.88
C PHE A 81 24.91 -3.40 -4.26
N LEU A 82 24.11 -4.33 -3.72
CA LEU A 82 24.28 -5.78 -3.99
C LEU A 82 23.84 -6.19 -5.40
N LYS A 83 22.96 -5.43 -6.06
CA LYS A 83 22.49 -5.74 -7.41
C LYS A 83 23.09 -4.78 -8.40
N PRO A 84 23.80 -5.29 -9.43
CA PRO A 84 24.28 -4.44 -10.51
C PRO A 84 23.08 -3.77 -11.20
N CYS A 85 23.21 -2.50 -11.49
CA CYS A 85 22.25 -1.73 -12.27
C CYS A 85 22.99 -0.78 -13.21
N SER A 86 22.38 -0.47 -14.34
CA SER A 86 22.93 0.50 -15.28
C SER A 86 22.95 1.90 -14.69
N SER A 87 23.82 2.76 -15.21
CA SER A 87 23.87 4.18 -14.79
C SER A 87 22.54 4.89 -15.05
N GLU A 88 21.82 4.49 -16.09
CA GLU A 88 20.49 5.02 -16.44
C GLU A 88 19.44 4.60 -15.40
N GLU A 89 19.36 3.31 -15.06
CA GLU A 89 18.46 2.81 -14.02
C GLU A 89 18.74 3.45 -12.66
N LYS A 90 20.01 3.65 -12.32
CA LYS A 90 20.43 4.32 -11.08
C LYS A 90 19.96 5.78 -11.07
N ARG A 91 20.21 6.53 -12.17
CA ARG A 91 19.78 7.93 -12.29
C ARG A 91 18.25 8.06 -12.22
N ALA A 92 17.53 7.20 -12.93
CA ALA A 92 16.07 7.16 -12.88
C ALA A 92 15.55 6.80 -11.49
N GLY A 93 16.21 5.85 -10.79
CA GLY A 93 15.90 5.46 -9.42
C GLY A 93 16.12 6.60 -8.42
N ILE A 94 17.22 7.34 -8.54
CA ILE A 94 17.50 8.51 -7.69
C ILE A 94 16.44 9.60 -7.93
N LYS A 95 16.18 9.98 -9.18
CA LYS A 95 15.20 11.01 -9.53
C LYS A 95 13.80 10.62 -9.08
N GLY A 96 13.35 9.41 -9.45
CA GLY A 96 12.02 8.91 -9.11
C GLY A 96 11.87 8.71 -7.59
N GLY A 97 12.89 8.15 -6.93
CA GLY A 97 12.92 7.96 -5.48
C GLY A 97 12.85 9.27 -4.72
N ALA A 98 13.60 10.30 -5.12
CA ALA A 98 13.55 11.62 -4.50
C ALA A 98 12.16 12.27 -4.62
N LEU A 99 11.59 12.29 -5.83
CA LEU A 99 10.26 12.85 -6.07
C LEU A 99 9.17 12.13 -5.26
N THR A 100 9.17 10.80 -5.32
CA THR A 100 8.18 9.99 -4.57
C THR A 100 8.42 10.08 -3.08
N GLY A 101 9.68 10.21 -2.65
CA GLY A 101 10.07 10.36 -1.25
C GLY A 101 9.59 11.66 -0.63
N ILE A 102 9.66 12.77 -1.35
CA ILE A 102 9.09 14.05 -0.89
C ILE A 102 7.58 13.91 -0.67
N VAL A 103 6.86 13.32 -1.63
CA VAL A 103 5.41 13.11 -1.51
C VAL A 103 5.09 12.16 -0.36
N LEU A 104 5.84 11.07 -0.21
CA LEU A 104 5.69 10.12 0.90
C LEU A 104 5.97 10.78 2.25
N GLY A 105 7.02 11.60 2.34
CA GLY A 105 7.38 12.33 3.56
C GLY A 105 6.27 13.30 3.99
N LEU A 106 5.77 14.10 3.06
CA LEU A 106 4.64 15.01 3.30
C LEU A 106 3.38 14.24 3.72
N ALA A 107 3.02 13.19 2.97
CA ALA A 107 1.88 12.34 3.32
C ALA A 107 2.01 11.77 4.73
N SER A 108 3.20 11.26 5.07
CA SER A 108 3.47 10.65 6.37
C SER A 108 3.43 11.67 7.52
N VAL A 109 3.99 12.85 7.35
CA VAL A 109 3.95 13.91 8.37
C VAL A 109 2.50 14.34 8.62
N ILE A 110 1.74 14.61 7.56
CA ILE A 110 0.33 15.01 7.66
C ILE A 110 -0.49 13.87 8.30
N GLN A 111 -0.23 12.62 7.92
CA GLN A 111 -0.88 11.45 8.54
C GLN A 111 -0.63 11.38 10.04
N GLN A 112 0.62 11.61 10.49
CA GLN A 112 0.93 11.53 11.92
C GLN A 112 0.23 12.63 12.72
N PHE A 113 0.10 13.84 12.19
CA PHE A 113 -0.75 14.88 12.80
C PHE A 113 -2.20 14.40 12.90
N GLY A 114 -2.72 13.77 11.87
CA GLY A 114 -4.06 13.19 11.88
C GLY A 114 -4.22 12.06 12.89
N VAL A 115 -3.30 11.10 12.92
CA VAL A 115 -3.32 9.97 13.87
C VAL A 115 -3.28 10.44 15.34
N LYS A 116 -2.57 11.55 15.61
CA LYS A 116 -2.53 12.15 16.94
C LYS A 116 -3.87 12.74 17.40
N GLU A 117 -4.71 13.19 16.46
CA GLU A 117 -5.95 13.93 16.75
C GLU A 117 -7.23 13.14 16.41
N THR A 118 -7.12 11.92 15.87
CA THR A 118 -8.29 11.09 15.53
C THR A 118 -8.12 9.65 16.03
N THR A 119 -9.16 8.83 15.92
CA THR A 119 -9.09 7.42 16.32
C THR A 119 -8.36 6.59 15.25
N VAL A 120 -7.68 5.51 15.66
CA VAL A 120 -6.98 4.59 14.77
C VAL A 120 -7.91 4.06 13.66
N GLY A 121 -9.15 3.70 14.00
CA GLY A 121 -10.15 3.22 13.04
C GLY A 121 -10.51 4.29 12.00
N LYS A 122 -10.76 5.55 12.41
CA LYS A 122 -11.03 6.65 11.48
C LYS A 122 -9.81 6.98 10.62
N ALA A 123 -8.61 6.99 11.21
CA ALA A 123 -7.38 7.21 10.46
C ALA A 123 -7.20 6.14 9.36
N ALA A 124 -7.39 4.86 9.70
CA ALA A 124 -7.34 3.78 8.73
C ALA A 124 -8.40 3.93 7.62
N PHE A 125 -9.66 4.22 7.98
CA PHE A 125 -10.75 4.44 7.03
C PHE A 125 -10.47 5.58 6.05
N LEU A 126 -10.13 6.75 6.59
CA LEU A 126 -9.94 7.96 5.77
C LEU A 126 -8.66 7.86 4.91
N THR A 127 -7.61 7.18 5.39
CA THR A 127 -6.43 6.91 4.57
C THR A 127 -6.78 6.08 3.33
N VAL A 128 -7.65 5.09 3.45
CA VAL A 128 -8.05 4.19 2.36
C VAL A 128 -8.84 4.89 1.24
N LEU A 129 -9.26 6.14 1.42
CA LEU A 129 -9.89 6.94 0.35
C LEU A 129 -9.05 7.01 -0.94
N TYR A 130 -7.73 6.73 -0.87
CA TYR A 130 -6.89 6.62 -2.08
C TYR A 130 -7.43 5.59 -3.10
N ILE A 131 -8.24 4.62 -2.69
CA ILE A 131 -8.86 3.63 -3.60
C ILE A 131 -9.70 4.30 -4.68
N ILE A 132 -10.45 5.35 -4.34
CA ILE A 132 -11.24 6.13 -5.29
C ILE A 132 -10.40 7.20 -5.98
N LEU A 133 -9.44 7.79 -5.25
CA LEU A 133 -8.59 8.84 -5.78
C LEU A 133 -7.67 8.34 -6.91
N ILE A 134 -7.12 7.14 -6.79
CA ILE A 134 -6.24 6.55 -7.82
C ILE A 134 -6.93 6.40 -9.17
N PRO A 135 -8.11 5.79 -9.30
CA PRO A 135 -8.80 5.75 -10.59
C PRO A 135 -9.24 7.13 -11.09
N ILE A 136 -9.60 8.08 -10.20
CA ILE A 136 -9.88 9.48 -10.58
C ILE A 136 -8.63 10.13 -11.19
N PHE A 137 -7.48 10.07 -10.51
CA PHE A 137 -6.22 10.59 -11.05
C PHE A 137 -5.79 9.84 -12.31
N GLY A 138 -6.09 8.54 -12.39
CA GLY A 138 -5.91 7.76 -13.60
C GLY A 138 -6.64 8.35 -14.79
N LEU A 139 -7.91 8.76 -14.63
CA LEU A 139 -8.68 9.43 -15.69
C LEU A 139 -8.04 10.75 -16.11
N ILE A 140 -7.55 11.56 -15.18
CA ILE A 140 -6.90 12.85 -15.47
C ILE A 140 -5.65 12.66 -16.34
N ILE A 141 -4.88 11.57 -16.13
CA ILE A 141 -3.68 11.25 -16.92
C ILE A 141 -3.98 10.36 -18.14
N GLY A 142 -5.26 10.25 -18.55
CA GLY A 142 -5.68 9.51 -19.74
C GLY A 142 -5.78 7.99 -19.59
N LYS A 143 -5.60 7.43 -18.41
CA LYS A 143 -5.89 6.01 -18.14
C LYS A 143 -7.41 5.82 -18.05
N LYS A 144 -7.93 4.68 -18.51
CA LYS A 144 -9.37 4.34 -18.45
C LYS A 144 -9.56 3.13 -17.53
N PRO A 145 -9.74 3.33 -16.22
CA PRO A 145 -10.01 2.22 -15.30
C PRO A 145 -11.29 1.50 -15.69
N GLU A 146 -11.31 0.18 -15.57
CA GLU A 146 -12.47 -0.65 -15.85
C GLU A 146 -13.65 -0.28 -14.94
N LYS A 147 -14.87 -0.35 -15.45
CA LYS A 147 -16.11 -0.09 -14.67
C LYS A 147 -16.19 -0.95 -13.43
N LYS A 148 -15.72 -2.20 -13.51
CA LYS A 148 -15.61 -3.14 -12.43
C LYS A 148 -14.79 -2.62 -11.27
N ILE A 149 -13.66 -1.94 -11.54
CA ILE A 149 -12.79 -1.35 -10.50
C ILE A 149 -13.52 -0.26 -9.72
N TRP A 150 -14.31 0.58 -10.39
CA TRP A 150 -15.13 1.59 -9.71
C TRP A 150 -16.15 0.96 -8.77
N PHE A 151 -16.86 -0.07 -9.24
CA PHE A 151 -17.80 -0.81 -8.40
C PHE A 151 -17.11 -1.42 -7.17
N CYS A 152 -15.96 -2.08 -7.39
CA CYS A 152 -15.19 -2.68 -6.30
C CYS A 152 -14.67 -1.62 -5.32
N ALA A 153 -14.22 -0.46 -5.81
CA ALA A 153 -13.72 0.62 -4.96
C ALA A 153 -14.81 1.20 -4.05
N ILE A 154 -16.00 1.43 -4.60
CA ILE A 154 -17.16 1.88 -3.81
C ILE A 154 -17.55 0.82 -2.77
N LEU A 155 -17.64 -0.44 -3.19
CA LEU A 155 -18.00 -1.55 -2.31
C LEU A 155 -16.98 -1.72 -1.18
N ALA A 156 -15.68 -1.60 -1.49
CA ALA A 156 -14.61 -1.66 -0.50
C ALA A 156 -14.70 -0.50 0.50
N LEU A 157 -14.99 0.73 0.06
CA LEU A 157 -15.21 1.86 0.97
C LEU A 157 -16.40 1.66 1.89
N VAL A 158 -17.48 1.11 1.39
CA VAL A 158 -18.64 0.73 2.22
C VAL A 158 -18.22 -0.29 3.28
N GLY A 159 -17.45 -1.31 2.89
CA GLY A 159 -16.92 -2.30 3.83
C GLY A 159 -16.04 -1.67 4.92
N VAL A 160 -15.08 -0.82 4.52
CA VAL A 160 -14.19 -0.12 5.46
C VAL A 160 -14.96 0.82 6.39
N TYR A 161 -16.01 1.50 5.89
CA TYR A 161 -16.89 2.31 6.73
C TYR A 161 -17.54 1.50 7.85
N PHE A 162 -18.06 0.32 7.54
CA PHE A 162 -18.66 -0.56 8.55
C PHE A 162 -17.63 -1.06 9.57
N ILE A 163 -16.38 -1.29 9.16
CA ILE A 163 -15.29 -1.73 10.05
C ILE A 163 -14.85 -0.59 10.97
N ALA A 164 -14.67 0.61 10.43
CA ALA A 164 -13.98 1.70 11.12
C ALA A 164 -14.89 2.57 12.00
N ILE A 165 -16.18 2.67 11.68
CA ILE A 165 -17.13 3.54 12.37
C ILE A 165 -18.03 2.69 13.27
N LYS A 166 -17.85 2.82 14.59
CA LYS A 166 -18.64 2.07 15.58
C LYS A 166 -20.14 2.42 15.52
N ALA A 167 -20.99 1.41 15.74
CA ALA A 167 -22.43 1.60 15.80
C ALA A 167 -22.83 2.63 16.85
N GLY A 168 -23.82 3.48 16.54
CA GLY A 168 -24.32 4.52 17.47
C GLY A 168 -23.44 5.76 17.61
N THR A 169 -22.24 5.80 16.98
CA THR A 169 -21.43 7.01 16.96
C THR A 169 -21.86 7.94 15.83
N LYS A 170 -22.01 9.25 16.15
CA LYS A 170 -22.20 10.26 15.10
C LYS A 170 -20.90 10.39 14.31
N PHE A 171 -21.00 10.25 12.98
CA PHE A 171 -19.87 10.52 12.11
C PHE A 171 -19.67 12.05 12.00
N THR A 172 -18.70 12.54 12.75
CA THR A 172 -18.29 13.96 12.72
C THR A 172 -16.88 14.04 12.15
N ILE A 173 -16.63 15.01 11.27
CA ILE A 173 -15.29 15.26 10.73
C ILE A 173 -14.62 16.31 11.61
N GLY A 174 -13.57 15.89 12.32
CA GLY A 174 -12.72 16.74 13.13
C GLY A 174 -11.46 17.19 12.36
N ARG A 175 -10.62 18.00 13.03
CA ARG A 175 -9.36 18.50 12.46
C ARG A 175 -8.39 17.36 12.08
N GLY A 176 -8.26 16.35 12.95
CA GLY A 176 -7.43 15.18 12.66
C GLY A 176 -7.90 14.40 11.42
N ASP A 177 -9.22 14.28 11.24
CA ASP A 177 -9.81 13.61 10.07
C ASP A 177 -9.47 14.35 8.77
N MET A 178 -9.45 15.71 8.80
CA MET A 178 -9.04 16.52 7.64
C MET A 178 -7.58 16.29 7.25
N TYR A 179 -6.68 16.16 8.24
CA TYR A 179 -5.29 15.76 7.96
C TYR A 179 -5.21 14.39 7.28
N ILE A 180 -6.00 13.42 7.73
CA ILE A 180 -6.01 12.09 7.12
C ILE A 180 -6.58 12.12 5.69
N ILE A 181 -7.63 12.90 5.42
CA ILE A 181 -8.15 13.08 4.06
C ILE A 181 -7.08 13.71 3.15
N LEU A 182 -6.37 14.72 3.63
CA LEU A 182 -5.29 15.35 2.86
C LEU A 182 -4.14 14.36 2.61
N CYS A 183 -3.75 13.56 3.60
CA CYS A 183 -2.71 12.56 3.39
C CYS A 183 -3.14 11.47 2.40
N SER A 184 -4.43 11.12 2.33
CA SER A 184 -4.92 10.13 1.37
C SER A 184 -4.73 10.58 -0.09
N LEU A 185 -4.87 11.88 -0.39
CA LEU A 185 -4.55 12.47 -1.70
C LEU A 185 -3.06 12.28 -2.04
N LEU A 186 -2.18 12.57 -1.09
CA LEU A 186 -0.74 12.43 -1.29
C LEU A 186 -0.33 10.95 -1.42
N TYR A 187 -0.95 10.05 -0.66
CA TYR A 187 -0.72 8.61 -0.83
C TYR A 187 -1.21 8.09 -2.19
N ALA A 188 -2.34 8.59 -2.71
CA ALA A 188 -2.77 8.23 -4.06
C ALA A 188 -1.73 8.63 -5.11
N ILE A 189 -1.17 9.84 -5.01
CA ILE A 189 -0.08 10.30 -5.89
C ILE A 189 1.17 9.42 -5.70
N GLN A 190 1.57 9.15 -4.46
CA GLN A 190 2.73 8.30 -4.15
C GLN A 190 2.57 6.89 -4.75
N ILE A 191 1.41 6.25 -4.59
CA ILE A 191 1.14 4.92 -5.13
C ILE A 191 1.27 4.91 -6.66
N MET A 192 0.71 5.92 -7.34
CA MET A 192 0.81 6.05 -8.79
C MET A 192 2.25 6.32 -9.26
N GLN A 193 3.03 7.11 -8.52
CA GLN A 193 4.45 7.32 -8.79
C GLN A 193 5.24 6.02 -8.63
N VAL A 194 5.00 5.26 -7.56
CA VAL A 194 5.62 3.93 -7.36
C VAL A 194 5.33 3.05 -8.58
N GLY A 195 4.06 2.87 -8.97
CA GLY A 195 3.68 2.05 -10.11
C GLY A 195 4.30 2.49 -11.44
N HIS A 196 4.58 3.79 -11.59
CA HIS A 196 5.28 4.32 -12.78
C HIS A 196 6.78 4.01 -12.75
N TYR A 197 7.46 4.27 -11.64
CA TYR A 197 8.92 4.17 -11.58
C TYR A 197 9.44 2.74 -11.42
N VAL A 198 8.79 1.88 -10.61
CA VAL A 198 9.30 0.52 -10.31
C VAL A 198 9.47 -0.38 -11.52
N LYS A 199 8.84 -0.04 -12.64
CA LYS A 199 8.99 -0.76 -13.91
C LYS A 199 10.30 -0.46 -14.64
N LYS A 200 10.98 0.65 -14.29
CA LYS A 200 12.13 1.22 -15.02
C LYS A 200 13.41 1.29 -14.18
N VAL A 201 13.35 0.92 -12.89
CA VAL A 201 14.45 1.14 -11.96
C VAL A 201 14.78 -0.10 -11.14
N ASN A 202 15.96 -0.13 -10.56
CA ASN A 202 16.27 -1.05 -9.47
C ASN A 202 15.47 -0.65 -8.22
N ILE A 203 14.59 -1.55 -7.75
CA ILE A 203 13.68 -1.28 -6.63
C ILE A 203 14.44 -0.89 -5.36
N SER A 204 15.57 -1.52 -5.06
CA SER A 204 16.33 -1.23 -3.83
C SER A 204 16.91 0.19 -3.84
N TRP A 205 17.47 0.65 -4.96
CA TRP A 205 17.89 2.05 -5.13
C TRP A 205 16.73 3.01 -4.98
N TYR A 206 15.67 2.77 -5.72
CA TYR A 206 14.48 3.61 -5.71
C TYR A 206 13.90 3.75 -4.29
N MET A 207 13.71 2.63 -3.59
CA MET A 207 13.13 2.62 -2.25
C MET A 207 14.04 3.26 -1.20
N SER A 208 15.35 2.99 -1.26
CA SER A 208 16.30 3.62 -0.35
C SER A 208 16.28 5.15 -0.48
N ILE A 209 16.35 5.67 -1.71
CA ILE A 209 16.30 7.12 -1.96
C ILE A 209 14.93 7.70 -1.60
N GLN A 210 13.82 6.98 -1.87
CA GLN A 210 12.48 7.41 -1.48
C GLN A 210 12.39 7.64 0.03
N PHE A 211 12.88 6.71 0.83
CA PHE A 211 12.84 6.86 2.28
C PHE A 211 13.83 7.92 2.80
N LEU A 212 15.03 8.01 2.24
CA LEU A 212 15.98 9.07 2.62
C LEU A 212 15.43 10.45 2.29
N ALA A 213 14.83 10.65 1.12
CA ALA A 213 14.17 11.91 0.77
C ALA A 213 12.96 12.20 1.66
N GLY A 214 12.14 11.19 1.96
CA GLY A 214 11.03 11.32 2.91
C GLY A 214 11.49 11.63 4.33
N SER A 215 12.66 11.12 4.75
CA SER A 215 13.24 11.45 6.05
C SER A 215 13.66 12.93 6.12
N MET A 216 14.16 13.51 5.03
CA MET A 216 14.50 14.93 5.00
C MET A 216 13.27 15.83 5.19
N VAL A 217 12.12 15.44 4.66
CA VAL A 217 10.86 16.16 4.92
C VAL A 217 10.52 16.12 6.41
N GLY A 218 10.61 14.93 7.02
CA GLY A 218 10.42 14.78 8.47
C GLY A 218 11.43 15.59 9.29
N LEU A 219 12.72 15.59 8.89
CA LEU A 219 13.79 16.35 9.54
C LEU A 219 13.51 17.85 9.52
N LEU A 220 13.12 18.39 8.38
CA LEU A 220 12.78 19.81 8.28
C LEU A 220 11.65 20.17 9.24
N GLY A 221 10.55 19.41 9.24
CA GLY A 221 9.47 19.64 10.20
C GLY A 221 9.91 19.48 11.65
N PHE A 222 10.75 18.50 11.94
CA PHE A 222 11.29 18.28 13.29
C PHE A 222 12.14 19.47 13.76
N LEU A 223 13.03 19.98 12.93
CA LEU A 223 13.90 21.11 13.30
C LEU A 223 13.14 22.42 13.54
N PHE A 224 12.04 22.66 12.78
CA PHE A 224 11.29 23.89 12.89
C PHE A 224 10.19 23.87 13.95
N PHE A 225 9.57 22.72 14.23
CA PHE A 225 8.36 22.64 15.03
C PHE A 225 8.47 21.82 16.32
N GLU A 226 9.56 21.04 16.48
CA GLU A 226 9.68 20.11 17.60
C GLU A 226 11.03 20.26 18.28
N LYS A 227 11.12 19.85 19.56
CA LYS A 227 12.36 19.85 20.32
C LYS A 227 12.91 18.43 20.43
N PHE A 228 14.21 18.28 20.29
CA PHE A 228 14.89 17.01 20.53
C PHE A 228 14.79 16.61 22.01
N SER A 229 14.39 15.36 22.25
CA SER A 229 14.41 14.73 23.56
C SER A 229 14.90 13.29 23.44
N PHE A 230 16.02 13.00 24.06
CA PHE A 230 16.56 11.63 24.07
C PHE A 230 15.62 10.66 24.81
N MET A 231 14.94 11.10 25.86
CA MET A 231 13.96 10.29 26.60
C MET A 231 12.78 9.92 25.73
N SER A 232 12.24 10.88 24.95
CA SER A 232 11.17 10.64 23.98
C SER A 232 11.59 9.65 22.89
N LEU A 233 12.81 9.79 22.36
CA LEU A 233 13.34 8.87 21.36
C LEU A 233 13.50 7.45 21.94
N LYS A 234 14.02 7.32 23.16
CA LYS A 234 14.14 6.03 23.84
C LYS A 234 12.78 5.38 24.09
N ALA A 235 11.78 6.15 24.54
CA ALA A 235 10.44 5.65 24.78
C ALA A 235 9.75 5.19 23.47
N ALA A 236 9.96 5.92 22.37
CA ALA A 236 9.39 5.59 21.07
C ALA A 236 10.24 4.59 20.25
N PHE A 237 11.34 4.04 20.80
CA PHE A 237 12.29 3.21 20.04
C PHE A 237 11.62 2.01 19.37
N LEU A 238 10.82 1.24 20.08
CA LEU A 238 10.17 0.04 19.54
C LEU A 238 9.14 0.37 18.43
N PRO A 239 8.23 1.34 18.60
CA PRO A 239 7.38 1.83 17.52
C PRO A 239 8.16 2.33 16.30
N ILE A 240 9.24 3.07 16.48
CA ILE A 240 10.10 3.57 15.40
C ILE A 240 10.78 2.40 14.68
N ALA A 241 11.35 1.44 15.42
CA ALA A 241 12.00 0.28 14.84
C ALA A 241 11.03 -0.57 14.01
N TYR A 242 9.81 -0.85 14.53
CA TYR A 242 8.79 -1.54 13.77
C TYR A 242 8.35 -0.75 12.53
N ALA A 243 8.05 0.53 12.68
CA ALA A 243 7.62 1.38 11.58
C ALA A 243 8.72 1.60 10.53
N GLY A 244 9.98 1.63 10.91
CA GLY A 244 11.12 1.79 10.00
C GLY A 244 11.48 0.49 9.29
N ILE A 245 11.64 -0.61 10.01
CA ILE A 245 12.12 -1.87 9.44
C ILE A 245 10.97 -2.64 8.80
N MET A 246 9.94 -3.00 9.57
CA MET A 246 8.88 -3.85 9.05
C MET A 246 7.93 -3.09 8.12
N SER A 247 7.38 -1.97 8.58
CA SER A 247 6.43 -1.20 7.78
C SER A 247 7.13 -0.44 6.63
N GLY A 248 8.28 0.18 6.89
CA GLY A 248 9.02 0.93 5.89
C GLY A 248 9.84 0.04 4.95
N ALA A 249 10.93 -0.55 5.43
CA ALA A 249 11.85 -1.27 4.56
C ALA A 249 11.20 -2.52 3.93
N VAL A 250 10.54 -3.37 4.72
CA VAL A 250 9.98 -4.63 4.21
C VAL A 250 8.68 -4.38 3.44
N ALA A 251 7.66 -3.83 4.08
CA ALA A 251 6.32 -3.77 3.47
C ALA A 251 6.25 -2.85 2.24
N PHE A 252 6.87 -1.66 2.24
CA PHE A 252 6.91 -0.81 1.05
C PHE A 252 7.74 -1.41 -0.10
N THR A 253 8.79 -2.19 0.21
CA THR A 253 9.51 -2.94 -0.82
C THR A 253 8.62 -4.02 -1.44
N MET A 254 7.84 -4.74 -0.62
CA MET A 254 6.86 -5.71 -1.09
C MET A 254 5.74 -5.04 -1.90
N GLN A 255 5.26 -3.85 -1.49
CA GLN A 255 4.35 -3.03 -2.28
C GLN A 255 4.94 -2.72 -3.66
N SER A 256 6.17 -2.23 -3.70
CA SER A 256 6.86 -1.88 -4.95
C SER A 256 7.06 -3.11 -5.85
N TYR A 257 7.42 -4.25 -5.26
CA TYR A 257 7.51 -5.53 -5.96
C TYR A 257 6.16 -5.94 -6.57
N ALA A 258 5.08 -5.74 -5.84
CA ALA A 258 3.73 -6.05 -6.31
C ALA A 258 3.26 -5.07 -7.41
N GLN A 259 3.48 -3.77 -7.26
CA GLN A 259 3.10 -2.76 -8.25
C GLN A 259 3.92 -2.86 -9.55
N LYS A 260 5.08 -3.52 -9.53
CA LYS A 260 5.77 -3.91 -10.77
C LYS A 260 4.96 -4.92 -11.60
N ARG A 261 4.03 -5.66 -10.98
CA ARG A 261 3.26 -6.79 -11.52
C ARG A 261 1.76 -6.54 -11.64
N LEU A 262 1.26 -5.59 -10.89
CA LEU A 262 -0.16 -5.25 -10.79
C LEU A 262 -0.40 -3.81 -11.22
N GLU A 263 -1.60 -3.52 -11.66
CA GLU A 263 -2.03 -2.15 -11.89
C GLU A 263 -2.27 -1.42 -10.56
N ASP A 264 -2.04 -0.10 -10.55
CA ASP A 264 -2.14 0.73 -9.35
C ASP A 264 -3.54 0.67 -8.70
N THR A 265 -4.58 0.59 -9.53
CA THR A 265 -5.98 0.48 -9.07
C THR A 265 -6.25 -0.83 -8.34
N LEU A 266 -5.79 -1.97 -8.90
CA LEU A 266 -5.91 -3.27 -8.25
C LEU A 266 -5.03 -3.34 -7.00
N ALA A 267 -3.82 -2.79 -7.07
CA ALA A 267 -2.90 -2.75 -5.92
C ALA A 267 -3.51 -1.94 -4.76
N SER A 268 -4.09 -0.77 -5.03
CA SER A 268 -4.74 0.06 -4.00
C SER A 268 -5.93 -0.64 -3.35
N LEU A 269 -6.71 -1.37 -4.14
CA LEU A 269 -7.84 -2.14 -3.62
C LEU A 269 -7.37 -3.29 -2.71
N LEU A 270 -6.30 -4.00 -3.10
CA LEU A 270 -5.69 -5.02 -2.23
C LEU A 270 -5.12 -4.40 -0.95
N MET A 271 -4.46 -3.26 -1.03
CA MET A 271 -3.91 -2.56 0.13
C MET A 271 -4.99 -2.11 1.12
N SER A 272 -6.21 -1.91 0.69
CA SER A 272 -7.33 -1.55 1.59
C SER A 272 -7.69 -2.67 2.58
N THR A 273 -7.31 -3.93 2.30
CA THR A 273 -7.52 -5.03 3.26
C THR A 273 -6.79 -4.82 4.59
N THR A 274 -5.89 -3.84 4.67
CA THR A 274 -5.30 -3.36 5.94
C THR A 274 -6.36 -3.10 7.01
N ALA A 275 -7.54 -2.61 6.64
CA ALA A 275 -8.63 -2.35 7.59
C ALA A 275 -9.20 -3.64 8.20
N ILE A 276 -9.28 -4.74 7.43
CA ILE A 276 -9.71 -6.04 7.93
C ILE A 276 -8.73 -6.54 9.01
N TYR A 277 -7.45 -6.53 8.69
CA TYR A 277 -6.42 -6.99 9.63
C TYR A 277 -6.32 -6.06 10.85
N ALA A 278 -6.48 -4.75 10.68
CA ALA A 278 -6.52 -3.82 11.82
C ALA A 278 -7.67 -4.13 12.79
N ALA A 279 -8.85 -4.48 12.28
CA ALA A 279 -9.98 -4.92 13.09
C ALA A 279 -9.69 -6.23 13.84
N ILE A 280 -9.04 -7.20 13.18
CA ILE A 280 -8.63 -8.47 13.80
C ILE A 280 -7.62 -8.22 14.93
N TRP A 281 -6.62 -7.37 14.70
CA TRP A 281 -5.61 -7.05 15.74
C TRP A 281 -6.20 -6.26 16.90
N GLY A 282 -7.14 -5.35 16.63
CA GLY A 282 -7.90 -4.64 17.65
C GLY A 282 -8.65 -5.62 18.58
N TRP A 283 -9.29 -6.63 18.00
CA TRP A 283 -9.94 -7.68 18.73
C TRP A 283 -8.97 -8.56 19.54
N LEU A 284 -7.88 -9.02 18.92
CA LEU A 284 -6.93 -9.93 19.56
C LEU A 284 -6.06 -9.29 20.64
N PHE A 285 -5.60 -8.05 20.43
CA PHE A 285 -4.59 -7.42 21.29
C PHE A 285 -5.11 -6.28 22.14
N LEU A 286 -6.19 -5.60 21.72
CA LEU A 286 -6.74 -4.46 22.42
C LEU A 286 -8.05 -4.78 23.16
N GLY A 287 -8.53 -6.04 23.08
CA GLY A 287 -9.79 -6.46 23.70
C GLY A 287 -11.03 -5.79 23.08
N GLU A 288 -10.91 -5.24 21.87
CA GLU A 288 -12.05 -4.66 21.17
C GLU A 288 -13.04 -5.76 20.76
N SER A 289 -14.35 -5.49 20.84
CA SER A 289 -15.36 -6.43 20.37
C SER A 289 -15.52 -6.31 18.85
N LEU A 290 -15.43 -7.41 18.13
CA LEU A 290 -15.88 -7.49 16.74
C LEU A 290 -17.40 -7.74 16.75
N GLY A 291 -18.17 -6.67 16.55
CA GLY A 291 -19.61 -6.77 16.44
C GLY A 291 -20.05 -7.29 15.05
N ILE A 292 -21.36 -7.56 14.92
CA ILE A 292 -21.94 -8.02 13.64
C ILE A 292 -21.69 -7.02 12.52
N ARG A 293 -21.64 -5.73 12.84
CA ARG A 293 -21.40 -4.65 11.89
C ARG A 293 -19.98 -4.72 11.28
N GLU A 294 -18.97 -4.89 12.13
CA GLU A 294 -17.57 -5.00 11.72
C GLU A 294 -17.34 -6.27 10.88
N ILE A 295 -17.93 -7.38 11.29
CA ILE A 295 -17.90 -8.65 10.53
C ILE A 295 -18.55 -8.48 9.15
N PHE A 296 -19.70 -7.81 9.07
CA PHE A 296 -20.37 -7.51 7.81
C PHE A 296 -19.49 -6.64 6.90
N GLY A 297 -18.81 -5.63 7.46
CA GLY A 297 -17.84 -4.81 6.74
C GLY A 297 -16.67 -5.62 6.19
N CYS A 298 -16.11 -6.55 6.96
CA CYS A 298 -15.06 -7.46 6.51
C CYS A 298 -15.51 -8.35 5.35
N ILE A 299 -16.74 -8.87 5.39
CA ILE A 299 -17.32 -9.69 4.33
C ILE A 299 -17.47 -8.87 3.03
N ILE A 300 -18.08 -7.67 3.12
CA ILE A 300 -18.27 -6.78 1.96
C ILE A 300 -16.91 -6.47 1.31
N MET A 301 -15.92 -6.11 2.12
CA MET A 301 -14.59 -5.76 1.64
C MET A 301 -13.90 -6.96 0.98
N THR A 302 -14.00 -8.14 1.58
CA THR A 302 -13.44 -9.37 1.01
C THR A 302 -14.08 -9.67 -0.35
N ILE A 303 -15.41 -9.54 -0.47
CA ILE A 303 -16.14 -9.71 -1.74
C ILE A 303 -15.61 -8.73 -2.79
N ALA A 304 -15.45 -7.45 -2.43
CA ALA A 304 -14.95 -6.42 -3.34
C ALA A 304 -13.55 -6.76 -3.88
N VAL A 305 -12.64 -7.17 -2.98
CA VAL A 305 -11.27 -7.52 -3.32
C VAL A 305 -11.19 -8.78 -4.17
N VAL A 306 -11.95 -9.82 -3.83
CA VAL A 306 -11.99 -11.07 -4.60
C VAL A 306 -12.60 -10.84 -5.98
N TYR A 307 -13.73 -10.10 -6.05
CA TYR A 307 -14.37 -9.79 -7.32
C TYR A 307 -13.46 -8.98 -8.25
N ALA A 308 -12.69 -8.03 -7.73
CA ALA A 308 -11.74 -7.26 -8.52
C ALA A 308 -10.64 -8.12 -9.17
N GLN A 309 -10.29 -9.25 -8.55
CA GLN A 309 -9.25 -10.16 -9.06
C GLN A 309 -9.74 -11.11 -10.15
N LEU A 310 -11.05 -11.32 -10.29
CA LEU A 310 -11.58 -12.19 -11.32
C LEU A 310 -11.26 -11.64 -12.72
N PRO A 311 -10.88 -12.48 -13.69
CA PRO A 311 -10.66 -12.04 -15.05
C PRO A 311 -11.98 -11.51 -15.64
N GLU A 312 -11.92 -10.38 -16.34
CA GLU A 312 -13.06 -9.91 -17.12
C GLU A 312 -13.27 -10.88 -18.29
N LYS A 313 -14.51 -11.40 -18.44
CA LYS A 313 -14.85 -12.14 -19.65
C LYS A 313 -14.62 -11.21 -20.84
N GLN A 314 -13.66 -11.55 -21.69
CA GLN A 314 -13.43 -10.82 -22.93
C GLN A 314 -14.78 -10.78 -23.67
N ARG A 315 -15.44 -9.61 -23.69
CA ARG A 315 -16.51 -9.37 -24.64
C ARG A 315 -15.86 -9.49 -26.01
N LYS A 316 -16.15 -10.59 -26.72
CA LYS A 316 -15.88 -10.69 -28.15
C LYS A 316 -16.46 -9.41 -28.76
N ARG A 317 -15.58 -8.55 -29.29
CA ARG A 317 -15.99 -7.48 -30.19
C ARG A 317 -16.55 -8.19 -31.43
N SER A 318 -17.87 -8.28 -31.50
CA SER A 318 -18.59 -8.59 -32.74
C SER A 318 -18.51 -7.40 -33.63
#